data_350122be9b049f1e1b8d025b1700ff1f
#
_entry.id   350122be9b049f1e1b8d025b1700ff1f
#
_cell.length_a   1.000
_cell.length_b   1.000
_cell.length_c   1.000
_cell.angle_alpha   90.00
_cell.angle_beta   90.00
_cell.angle_gamma   90.00
#
_symmetry.space_group_name_H-M   'P 1'
#
loop_
_entity.id
_entity.type
_entity.pdbx_description
1 polymer ?
#
loop_
_entity_poly.entity_id
_entity_poly.type
_entity_poly.pdbx_seq_one_letter_code
_entity_poly.pdbx_strand_id
1 'polypeptide(L)'
;MTHPTSDLRPKFSTLSLFSHHWSDTCCPYSKRQLSILVYYDSCNRAAFASFQATIVFPIDFGIAKAQIAVFFSGAHPMTTPQKKPANPKFSSGPTTKFPGWSLEALSTESLGRSHRASAEKAKLNKVIADSKTLLGIPDDYVVGIVPGSDTGAFELAMWNLLGERAVEILSWESFGEGWLSDIKNQLGLKNITSFAADYGQLPDLAKVDCNNDVVFTWNGTTSGVRVPNGDWIFDNRQGLTLCDATSAVFAMEMPWQKLDVTTWSWQKVLGGEGGHGMIALSPRAVERLETYTPAWPLPKIFRLTKAGKLIGGIFKGATINTPSMLAVEDQLAALVWADTIGGLDSLIDRSQKNLAVIEQFVESSDWLAFLCEEPTLRSSTSICLKINDPWFTDATDDDQRNVVKQMGDLLAEENVAYDIGGYRDAPPGLRIWGGATVEATDLKALMPWLDWAYASVKG
;
A
#
# COMPACT_ATOMS: atom_id res chain seq x y z
N MET A 1 -31.64 5.89 -44.59
CA MET A 1 -31.05 6.86 -45.51
C MET A 1 -29.58 6.99 -45.17
N THR A 2 -28.75 6.52 -46.08
CA THR A 2 -27.33 6.79 -46.34
C THR A 2 -26.32 6.72 -45.19
N HIS A 3 -25.60 5.60 -45.15
CA HIS A 3 -24.25 5.47 -44.58
C HIS A 3 -23.21 6.20 -45.41
N PRO A 4 -22.21 6.83 -44.82
CA PRO A 4 -20.96 7.15 -45.52
C PRO A 4 -19.95 6.00 -45.37
N THR A 5 -19.51 5.51 -46.50
CA THR A 5 -18.36 4.61 -46.70
C THR A 5 -17.07 5.34 -46.33
N SER A 6 -16.30 4.82 -45.36
CA SER A 6 -14.95 5.29 -45.06
C SER A 6 -13.94 4.67 -46.01
N ASP A 7 -13.27 5.54 -46.76
CA ASP A 7 -12.19 5.29 -47.70
C ASP A 7 -10.92 4.84 -46.92
N LEU A 8 -10.59 3.54 -47.01
CA LEU A 8 -9.37 2.95 -46.42
C LEU A 8 -8.24 3.05 -47.46
N ARG A 9 -7.50 4.16 -47.45
CA ARG A 9 -6.20 4.23 -48.15
C ARG A 9 -5.05 3.99 -47.14
N PRO A 10 -4.03 3.20 -47.50
CA PRO A 10 -2.90 2.96 -46.61
C PRO A 10 -2.07 4.24 -46.38
N LYS A 11 -1.78 4.52 -45.09
CA LYS A 11 -0.88 5.63 -44.72
C LYS A 11 0.56 5.18 -44.88
N PHE A 12 1.32 5.91 -45.68
CA PHE A 12 2.77 5.73 -45.83
C PHE A 12 3.49 6.59 -44.76
N SER A 13 4.39 5.99 -43.99
CA SER A 13 5.36 6.70 -43.17
C SER A 13 6.77 6.31 -43.58
N THR A 14 7.60 7.31 -43.89
CA THR A 14 9.01 7.15 -44.25
C THR A 14 9.83 7.28 -42.99
N LEU A 15 10.55 6.22 -42.61
CA LEU A 15 11.55 6.28 -41.52
C LEU A 15 12.91 6.58 -42.16
N SER A 16 13.53 7.70 -41.77
CA SER A 16 14.93 8.03 -42.15
C SER A 16 15.87 7.45 -41.10
N LEU A 17 16.63 6.44 -41.46
CA LEU A 17 17.71 5.91 -40.64
C LEU A 17 18.97 6.73 -40.81
N PHE A 18 19.57 7.13 -39.71
CA PHE A 18 20.84 7.88 -39.67
C PHE A 18 22.00 7.06 -40.25
N SER A 19 22.84 7.69 -41.10
CA SER A 19 24.05 7.13 -41.66
C SER A 19 25.16 7.08 -40.62
N HIS A 20 25.65 5.90 -40.26
CA HIS A 20 26.96 5.77 -39.62
C HIS A 20 28.07 5.98 -40.63
N HIS A 21 29.04 6.82 -40.29
CA HIS A 21 30.27 7.04 -41.03
C HIS A 21 31.13 5.79 -41.02
N TRP A 22 31.39 5.26 -42.20
CA TRP A 22 32.51 4.35 -42.44
C TRP A 22 33.69 5.16 -42.96
N SER A 23 34.84 4.98 -42.32
CA SER A 23 36.11 5.66 -42.66
C SER A 23 36.57 5.30 -44.08
N ASP A 24 36.99 6.34 -44.80
CA ASP A 24 37.57 6.27 -46.13
C ASP A 24 38.89 5.48 -46.13
N THR A 25 38.85 4.25 -46.60
CA THR A 25 40.03 3.68 -47.35
C THR A 25 39.50 2.53 -48.21
N CYS A 26 39.74 2.73 -49.57
CA CYS A 26 39.50 1.79 -50.65
C CYS A 26 38.08 1.64 -51.21
N CYS A 27 37.60 2.65 -51.98
CA CYS A 27 37.08 2.48 -53.35
C CYS A 27 36.46 3.80 -53.88
N PRO A 28 36.83 4.29 -55.08
CA PRO A 28 36.29 5.51 -55.65
C PRO A 28 35.11 5.19 -56.57
N TYR A 29 33.91 5.02 -56.06
CA TYR A 29 32.67 5.08 -56.86
C TYR A 29 31.48 5.55 -56.04
N SER A 30 30.98 6.70 -56.43
CA SER A 30 29.66 7.36 -56.25
C SER A 30 28.76 6.95 -55.07
N LYS A 31 28.38 7.94 -54.29
CA LYS A 31 27.25 7.92 -53.33
C LYS A 31 26.00 7.36 -53.99
N ARG A 32 25.60 6.16 -53.62
CA ARG A 32 24.31 5.60 -53.98
C ARG A 32 23.43 5.47 -52.74
N GLN A 33 22.22 5.99 -52.85
CA GLN A 33 21.23 6.04 -51.81
C GLN A 33 20.56 4.67 -51.71
N LEU A 34 20.60 4.06 -50.50
CA LEU A 34 19.88 2.83 -50.19
C LEU A 34 18.45 3.18 -49.78
N SER A 35 17.47 2.73 -50.51
CA SER A 35 16.05 2.89 -50.16
C SER A 35 15.49 1.57 -49.65
N ILE A 36 15.03 1.52 -48.40
CA ILE A 36 14.37 0.37 -47.79
C ILE A 36 12.86 0.66 -47.82
N LEU A 37 12.10 -0.14 -48.55
CA LEU A 37 10.63 -0.09 -48.53
C LEU A 37 10.11 -1.10 -47.50
N VAL A 38 9.42 -0.60 -46.49
CA VAL A 38 8.80 -1.41 -45.45
C VAL A 38 7.28 -1.40 -45.69
N TYR A 39 6.70 -2.56 -45.87
CA TYR A 39 5.26 -2.73 -45.97
C TYR A 39 4.67 -3.18 -44.64
N TYR A 40 3.70 -2.44 -44.15
CA TYR A 40 2.87 -2.85 -43.02
C TYR A 40 1.51 -3.34 -43.54
N ASP A 41 1.12 -4.55 -43.18
CA ASP A 41 -0.23 -5.03 -43.36
C ASP A 41 -1.00 -4.79 -42.04
N SER A 42 -2.02 -3.92 -42.12
CA SER A 42 -2.75 -3.43 -40.94
C SER A 42 -3.92 -4.32 -40.50
N CYS A 43 -3.97 -5.55 -40.98
CA CYS A 43 -5.05 -6.51 -40.67
C CYS A 43 -4.52 -7.70 -39.86
N ASN A 44 -4.23 -7.57 -38.61
CA ASN A 44 -4.46 -8.51 -37.53
C ASN A 44 -3.53 -8.22 -36.33
N ARG A 45 -4.07 -7.76 -35.21
CA ARG A 45 -3.32 -7.52 -33.97
C ARG A 45 -2.83 -8.79 -33.25
N ALA A 46 -2.97 -9.97 -33.82
CA ALA A 46 -2.74 -11.23 -33.14
C ALA A 46 -1.65 -12.14 -33.74
N ALA A 47 -0.92 -11.74 -34.78
CA ALA A 47 0.08 -12.63 -35.37
C ALA A 47 1.19 -11.89 -36.11
N PHE A 48 2.20 -11.41 -35.39
CA PHE A 48 3.49 -11.09 -36.01
C PHE A 48 4.53 -12.09 -35.55
N ALA A 49 4.66 -13.22 -36.30
CA ALA A 49 5.69 -14.21 -36.10
C ALA A 49 6.87 -14.10 -37.10
N SER A 50 6.78 -13.24 -38.12
CA SER A 50 7.92 -13.05 -39.04
C SER A 50 7.80 -11.72 -39.82
N PHE A 51 8.93 -11.05 -39.99
CA PHE A 51 9.06 -9.86 -40.83
C PHE A 51 9.94 -10.24 -42.03
N GLN A 52 9.44 -10.04 -43.28
CA GLN A 52 10.24 -10.20 -44.47
C GLN A 52 10.66 -8.83 -45.04
N ALA A 53 11.96 -8.54 -45.03
CA ALA A 53 12.50 -7.37 -45.71
C ALA A 53 13.09 -7.78 -47.04
N THR A 54 12.66 -7.16 -48.13
CA THR A 54 13.29 -7.34 -49.46
C THR A 54 14.21 -6.15 -49.70
N ILE A 55 15.53 -6.45 -49.76
CA ILE A 55 16.55 -5.43 -50.09
C ILE A 55 16.85 -5.53 -51.58
N VAL A 56 16.63 -4.44 -52.32
CA VAL A 56 16.92 -4.37 -53.75
C VAL A 56 18.26 -3.65 -53.95
N PHE A 57 19.23 -4.31 -54.52
CA PHE A 57 20.51 -3.74 -54.93
C PHE A 57 20.47 -3.46 -56.44
N PRO A 58 20.73 -2.22 -56.90
CA PRO A 58 21.00 -2.00 -58.32
C PRO A 58 22.42 -2.46 -58.64
N ILE A 59 22.55 -3.43 -59.55
CA ILE A 59 23.82 -3.86 -60.12
C ILE A 59 23.78 -3.56 -61.62
N ASP A 60 24.90 -3.16 -62.22
CA ASP A 60 25.02 -2.72 -63.63
C ASP A 60 24.62 -3.79 -64.68
N PHE A 61 24.25 -5.00 -64.28
CA PHE A 61 23.85 -6.10 -65.15
C PHE A 61 22.57 -6.86 -64.72
N GLY A 62 21.71 -6.21 -63.94
CA GLY A 62 20.44 -6.86 -63.54
C GLY A 62 20.05 -6.51 -62.10
N ILE A 63 18.77 -6.72 -61.78
CA ILE A 63 18.24 -6.50 -60.44
C ILE A 63 18.40 -7.79 -59.63
N ALA A 64 19.30 -7.84 -58.69
CA ALA A 64 19.38 -8.94 -57.74
C ALA A 64 18.45 -8.66 -56.54
N LYS A 65 17.49 -9.54 -56.29
CA LYS A 65 16.63 -9.51 -55.12
C LYS A 65 17.19 -10.50 -54.10
N ALA A 66 17.67 -10.01 -52.97
CA ALA A 66 17.97 -10.85 -51.83
C ALA A 66 16.82 -10.75 -50.81
N GLN A 67 16.22 -11.89 -50.51
CA GLN A 67 15.29 -12.01 -49.40
C GLN A 67 16.09 -12.38 -48.16
N ILE A 68 16.17 -11.46 -47.21
CA ILE A 68 16.74 -11.73 -45.89
C ILE A 68 15.55 -11.96 -44.95
N ALA A 69 15.35 -13.21 -44.55
CA ALA A 69 14.46 -13.51 -43.44
C ALA A 69 15.21 -13.16 -42.12
N VAL A 70 14.86 -12.08 -41.50
CA VAL A 70 15.33 -11.79 -40.15
C VAL A 70 14.39 -12.52 -39.19
N PHE A 71 14.86 -13.64 -38.67
CA PHE A 71 14.17 -14.29 -37.56
C PHE A 71 14.51 -13.49 -36.31
N PHE A 72 13.57 -12.71 -35.83
CA PHE A 72 13.60 -12.30 -34.43
C PHE A 72 13.33 -13.57 -33.63
N SER A 73 14.29 -13.99 -32.82
CA SER A 73 14.03 -14.86 -31.68
C SER A 73 13.21 -14.02 -30.68
N GLY A 74 11.94 -13.82 -31.00
CA GLY A 74 11.00 -13.14 -30.14
C GLY A 74 10.77 -14.04 -28.93
N ALA A 75 10.88 -13.49 -27.74
CA ALA A 75 10.19 -14.09 -26.60
C ALA A 75 8.77 -14.42 -27.07
N HIS A 76 8.33 -15.68 -26.89
CA HIS A 76 6.95 -16.05 -27.17
C HIS A 76 6.06 -15.06 -26.40
N PRO A 77 5.08 -14.39 -27.03
CA PRO A 77 4.17 -13.55 -26.27
C PRO A 77 3.59 -14.43 -25.18
N MET A 78 3.82 -14.04 -23.92
CA MET A 78 3.31 -14.81 -22.79
C MET A 78 1.81 -14.90 -22.96
N THR A 79 1.26 -16.11 -23.03
CA THR A 79 -0.18 -16.29 -23.21
C THR A 79 -0.91 -15.67 -22.04
N THR A 80 -1.90 -14.84 -22.31
CA THR A 80 -2.74 -14.21 -21.28
C THR A 80 -3.29 -15.28 -20.32
N PRO A 81 -3.08 -15.15 -19.01
CA PRO A 81 -3.59 -16.10 -18.03
C PRO A 81 -5.11 -16.21 -18.09
N GLN A 82 -5.66 -17.40 -17.87
CA GLN A 82 -7.10 -17.63 -18.02
C GLN A 82 -7.87 -17.36 -16.72
N LYS A 83 -7.26 -17.65 -15.55
CA LYS A 83 -7.91 -17.52 -14.27
C LYS A 83 -7.63 -16.14 -13.69
N LYS A 84 -8.70 -15.36 -13.46
CA LYS A 84 -8.65 -14.06 -12.79
C LYS A 84 -9.01 -14.18 -11.31
N PRO A 85 -8.51 -13.27 -10.44
CA PRO A 85 -9.05 -13.10 -9.10
C PRO A 85 -10.56 -12.87 -9.14
N ALA A 86 -11.30 -13.44 -8.19
CA ALA A 86 -12.72 -13.15 -8.03
C ALA A 86 -12.94 -11.72 -7.53
N ASN A 87 -12.01 -11.22 -6.70
CA ASN A 87 -11.97 -9.84 -6.24
C ASN A 87 -10.63 -9.20 -6.60
N PRO A 88 -10.59 -8.20 -7.51
CA PRO A 88 -9.37 -7.55 -7.98
C PRO A 88 -8.87 -6.41 -7.09
N LYS A 89 -9.43 -6.21 -5.89
CA LYS A 89 -9.15 -5.07 -5.02
C LYS A 89 -8.02 -5.41 -4.04
N PHE A 90 -6.79 -5.04 -4.39
CA PHE A 90 -5.58 -5.28 -3.58
C PHE A 90 -4.95 -3.98 -3.05
N SER A 91 -5.73 -2.89 -2.97
CA SER A 91 -5.28 -1.61 -2.41
C SER A 91 -4.90 -1.72 -0.94
N SER A 92 -3.82 -1.05 -0.56
CA SER A 92 -3.35 -0.98 0.84
C SER A 92 -4.06 0.08 1.71
N GLY A 93 -5.13 0.68 1.19
CA GLY A 93 -6.00 1.57 1.97
C GLY A 93 -6.67 2.67 1.15
N PRO A 94 -8.00 2.68 1.12
CA PRO A 94 -8.91 1.68 1.73
C PRO A 94 -8.67 0.27 1.19
N THR A 95 -8.95 -0.73 2.02
CA THR A 95 -8.80 -2.13 1.62
C THR A 95 -10.13 -2.74 1.21
N THR A 96 -10.09 -3.91 0.59
CA THR A 96 -11.31 -4.62 0.21
C THR A 96 -12.17 -4.99 1.42
N LYS A 97 -13.48 -5.06 1.23
CA LYS A 97 -14.43 -5.57 2.23
C LYS A 97 -14.20 -7.05 2.50
N PHE A 98 -14.64 -7.51 3.68
CA PHE A 98 -14.59 -8.93 4.03
C PHE A 98 -15.42 -9.81 3.07
N PRO A 99 -15.06 -11.08 2.88
CA PRO A 99 -15.81 -11.99 2.00
C PRO A 99 -17.28 -12.13 2.40
N GLY A 100 -18.17 -11.98 1.44
CA GLY A 100 -19.62 -12.02 1.66
C GLY A 100 -20.25 -10.70 2.13
N TRP A 101 -19.46 -9.64 2.26
CA TRP A 101 -20.01 -8.31 2.54
C TRP A 101 -20.98 -7.85 1.45
N SER A 102 -22.11 -7.26 1.87
CA SER A 102 -23.01 -6.55 0.97
C SER A 102 -23.62 -5.34 1.68
N LEU A 103 -23.96 -4.31 0.90
CA LEU A 103 -24.60 -3.11 1.42
C LEU A 103 -25.99 -3.42 2.01
N GLU A 104 -26.71 -4.38 1.44
CA GLU A 104 -28.05 -4.80 1.85
C GLU A 104 -28.04 -5.49 3.23
N ALA A 105 -26.90 -6.02 3.65
CA ALA A 105 -26.77 -6.65 4.98
C ALA A 105 -26.57 -5.62 6.11
N LEU A 106 -26.29 -4.35 5.78
CA LEU A 106 -26.09 -3.31 6.78
C LEU A 106 -27.44 -2.79 7.30
N SER A 107 -27.53 -2.56 8.63
CA SER A 107 -28.70 -1.92 9.21
C SER A 107 -28.79 -0.45 8.78
N THR A 108 -29.96 -0.02 8.35
CA THR A 108 -30.25 1.37 7.99
C THR A 108 -31.01 2.13 9.07
N GLU A 109 -31.34 1.49 10.20
CA GLU A 109 -32.18 2.05 11.27
C GLU A 109 -31.58 3.31 11.92
N SER A 110 -30.27 3.41 11.96
CA SER A 110 -29.55 4.56 12.54
C SER A 110 -29.37 5.73 11.59
N LEU A 111 -29.69 5.56 10.29
CA LEU A 111 -29.48 6.61 9.30
C LEU A 111 -30.48 7.76 9.53
N GLY A 112 -29.96 8.99 9.54
CA GLY A 112 -30.77 10.17 9.84
C GLY A 112 -31.17 10.33 11.32
N ARG A 113 -30.74 9.42 12.20
CA ARG A 113 -30.94 9.52 13.66
C ARG A 113 -29.80 10.31 14.32
N SER A 114 -30.10 10.86 15.49
CA SER A 114 -29.05 11.50 16.29
C SER A 114 -28.11 10.44 16.88
N HIS A 115 -26.82 10.50 16.55
CA HIS A 115 -25.78 9.65 17.14
C HIS A 115 -25.69 9.77 18.69
N ARG A 116 -26.33 10.80 19.29
CA ARG A 116 -26.43 11.00 20.74
C ARG A 116 -27.63 10.30 21.36
N ALA A 117 -28.55 9.79 20.57
CA ALA A 117 -29.67 9.00 21.11
C ALA A 117 -29.12 7.68 21.69
N SER A 118 -29.88 7.10 22.62
CA SER A 118 -29.41 5.97 23.42
C SER A 118 -29.02 4.75 22.56
N ALA A 119 -29.83 4.43 21.54
CA ALA A 119 -29.58 3.26 20.68
C ALA A 119 -28.34 3.47 19.82
N GLU A 120 -28.18 4.63 19.19
CA GLU A 120 -27.04 4.94 18.32
C GLU A 120 -25.73 5.05 19.13
N LYS A 121 -25.79 5.64 20.33
CA LYS A 121 -24.65 5.65 21.24
C LYS A 121 -24.28 4.24 21.70
N ALA A 122 -25.24 3.36 21.91
CA ALA A 122 -24.98 1.95 22.23
C ALA A 122 -24.24 1.22 21.08
N LYS A 123 -24.57 1.50 19.81
CA LYS A 123 -23.83 0.97 18.64
C LYS A 123 -22.39 1.46 18.59
N LEU A 124 -22.15 2.75 18.81
CA LEU A 124 -20.79 3.30 18.92
C LEU A 124 -19.99 2.65 20.06
N ASN A 125 -20.63 2.47 21.23
CA ASN A 125 -20.00 1.78 22.35
C ASN A 125 -19.74 0.28 22.03
N LYS A 126 -20.63 -0.35 21.24
CA LYS A 126 -20.43 -1.72 20.81
C LYS A 126 -19.21 -1.88 19.89
N VAL A 127 -18.97 -0.95 18.96
CA VAL A 127 -17.73 -0.96 18.16
C VAL A 127 -16.50 -0.91 19.08
N ILE A 128 -16.52 -0.08 20.11
CA ILE A 128 -15.42 0.05 21.08
C ILE A 128 -15.24 -1.28 21.83
N ALA A 129 -16.32 -1.82 22.38
CA ALA A 129 -16.30 -3.03 23.20
C ALA A 129 -15.86 -4.27 22.40
N ASP A 130 -16.44 -4.47 21.23
CA ASP A 130 -16.13 -5.60 20.36
C ASP A 130 -14.66 -5.51 19.86
N SER A 131 -14.19 -4.34 19.49
CA SER A 131 -12.78 -4.14 19.12
C SER A 131 -11.85 -4.47 20.29
N LYS A 132 -12.17 -4.00 21.50
CA LYS A 132 -11.37 -4.25 22.70
C LYS A 132 -11.32 -5.75 23.01
N THR A 133 -12.45 -6.43 22.95
CA THR A 133 -12.56 -7.88 23.21
C THR A 133 -11.79 -8.69 22.15
N LEU A 134 -12.02 -8.40 20.87
CA LEU A 134 -11.41 -9.14 19.76
C LEU A 134 -9.88 -9.00 19.75
N LEU A 135 -9.37 -7.82 20.12
CA LEU A 135 -7.94 -7.53 20.17
C LEU A 135 -7.27 -7.94 21.50
N GLY A 136 -8.02 -8.40 22.49
CA GLY A 136 -7.47 -8.72 23.81
C GLY A 136 -6.85 -7.52 24.53
N ILE A 137 -7.37 -6.30 24.31
CA ILE A 137 -6.87 -5.10 24.98
C ILE A 137 -7.17 -5.18 26.49
N PRO A 138 -6.20 -4.92 27.39
CA PRO A 138 -6.38 -5.03 28.83
C PRO A 138 -7.56 -4.22 29.36
N ASP A 139 -8.20 -4.71 30.41
CA ASP A 139 -9.43 -4.11 30.96
C ASP A 139 -9.25 -2.69 31.46
N ASP A 140 -8.04 -2.36 31.96
CA ASP A 140 -7.68 -1.04 32.47
C ASP A 140 -7.34 -0.01 31.37
N TYR A 141 -7.26 -0.44 30.10
CA TYR A 141 -7.13 0.47 28.95
C TYR A 141 -8.50 1.07 28.59
N VAL A 142 -8.49 2.30 28.15
CA VAL A 142 -9.66 2.92 27.54
C VAL A 142 -9.51 2.98 26.02
N VAL A 143 -10.59 2.65 25.30
CA VAL A 143 -10.63 2.66 23.83
C VAL A 143 -11.72 3.63 23.38
N GLY A 144 -11.40 4.47 22.37
CA GLY A 144 -12.34 5.48 21.89
C GLY A 144 -12.34 5.59 20.36
N ILE A 145 -13.47 6.08 19.83
CA ILE A 145 -13.61 6.47 18.41
C ILE A 145 -13.29 7.97 18.30
N VAL A 146 -12.35 8.31 17.42
CA VAL A 146 -11.88 9.68 17.19
C VAL A 146 -11.97 10.03 15.70
N PRO A 147 -12.01 11.31 15.32
CA PRO A 147 -12.18 11.71 13.92
C PRO A 147 -10.88 11.63 13.10
N GLY A 148 -11.02 11.61 11.78
CA GLY A 148 -9.94 11.84 10.84
C GLY A 148 -9.11 10.62 10.48
N SER A 149 -9.68 9.40 10.59
CA SER A 149 -8.97 8.14 10.43
C SER A 149 -7.76 8.03 11.37
N ASP A 150 -6.72 7.29 11.03
CA ASP A 150 -5.54 7.23 11.87
C ASP A 150 -4.73 8.54 11.85
N THR A 151 -4.73 9.27 10.75
CA THR A 151 -4.09 10.60 10.71
C THR A 151 -4.57 11.47 11.86
N GLY A 152 -5.90 11.60 12.01
CA GLY A 152 -6.46 12.37 13.12
C GLY A 152 -6.25 11.73 14.49
N ALA A 153 -6.27 10.39 14.59
CA ALA A 153 -6.07 9.68 15.85
C ALA A 153 -4.64 9.82 16.36
N PHE A 154 -3.66 9.70 15.49
CA PHE A 154 -2.25 9.79 15.87
C PHE A 154 -1.80 11.23 16.13
N GLU A 155 -2.21 12.20 15.29
CA GLU A 155 -2.02 13.63 15.59
C GLU A 155 -2.67 14.00 16.93
N LEU A 156 -3.91 13.57 17.17
CA LEU A 156 -4.60 13.81 18.44
C LEU A 156 -3.78 13.26 19.62
N ALA A 157 -3.19 12.07 19.49
CA ALA A 157 -2.32 11.50 20.52
C ALA A 157 -1.07 12.35 20.74
N MET A 158 -0.34 12.68 19.66
CA MET A 158 0.88 13.48 19.73
C MET A 158 0.64 14.88 20.33
N TRP A 159 -0.41 15.57 19.87
CA TRP A 159 -0.76 16.90 20.37
C TRP A 159 -1.14 16.95 21.86
N ASN A 160 -1.69 15.86 22.39
CA ASN A 160 -2.07 15.78 23.80
C ASN A 160 -0.94 15.33 24.73
N LEU A 161 -0.01 14.50 24.26
CA LEU A 161 0.86 13.73 25.15
C LEU A 161 2.34 14.08 25.04
N LEU A 162 2.81 14.60 23.88
CA LEU A 162 4.20 14.94 23.67
C LEU A 162 4.55 16.31 24.27
N GLY A 163 5.86 16.49 24.56
CA GLY A 163 6.41 17.78 25.05
C GLY A 163 6.72 17.81 26.53
N GLU A 164 6.31 16.84 27.33
CA GLU A 164 6.75 16.69 28.73
C GLU A 164 8.16 16.10 28.82
N ARG A 165 8.48 15.18 27.90
CA ARG A 165 9.79 14.52 27.80
C ARG A 165 10.42 14.76 26.43
N ALA A 166 11.70 14.43 26.30
CA ALA A 166 12.32 14.29 24.99
C ALA A 166 11.62 13.19 24.19
N VAL A 167 11.75 13.24 22.88
CA VAL A 167 11.06 12.29 21.95
C VAL A 167 12.10 11.48 21.19
N GLU A 168 11.94 10.17 21.23
CA GLU A 168 12.61 9.22 20.34
C GLU A 168 11.62 8.86 19.23
N ILE A 169 11.95 9.13 17.97
CA ILE A 169 11.08 8.80 16.85
C ILE A 169 11.78 7.90 15.86
N LEU A 170 11.09 6.81 15.49
CA LEU A 170 11.56 5.85 14.51
C LEU A 170 10.83 6.04 13.20
N SER A 171 11.58 6.19 12.10
CA SER A 171 11.02 6.35 10.75
C SER A 171 11.78 5.50 9.73
N TRP A 172 11.06 4.74 8.93
CA TRP A 172 11.61 3.91 7.85
C TRP A 172 10.67 3.83 6.64
N GLU A 173 9.70 4.77 6.60
CA GLU A 173 8.74 4.88 5.51
C GLU A 173 7.95 6.20 5.62
N SER A 174 7.14 6.51 4.61
CA SER A 174 6.47 7.81 4.44
C SER A 174 5.64 8.27 5.63
N PHE A 175 4.92 7.39 6.33
CA PHE A 175 4.07 7.80 7.46
C PHE A 175 4.92 8.14 8.68
N GLY A 176 5.93 7.32 8.99
CA GLY A 176 6.88 7.63 10.06
C GLY A 176 7.62 8.95 9.84
N GLU A 177 8.01 9.24 8.59
CA GLU A 177 8.59 10.55 8.22
C GLU A 177 7.58 11.70 8.38
N GLY A 178 6.30 11.45 8.04
CA GLY A 178 5.23 12.41 8.29
C GLY A 178 5.11 12.76 9.77
N TRP A 179 5.09 11.77 10.65
CA TRP A 179 5.05 11.98 12.11
C TRP A 179 6.28 12.73 12.63
N LEU A 180 7.47 12.41 12.12
CA LEU A 180 8.71 13.15 12.42
C LEU A 180 8.60 14.63 12.00
N SER A 181 8.06 14.87 10.80
CA SER A 181 7.84 16.22 10.30
C SER A 181 6.88 17.00 11.19
N ASP A 182 5.78 16.39 11.62
CA ASP A 182 4.80 17.02 12.51
C ASP A 182 5.39 17.36 13.88
N ILE A 183 6.13 16.45 14.49
CA ILE A 183 6.80 16.68 15.77
C ILE A 183 7.79 17.86 15.66
N LYS A 184 8.59 17.92 14.59
CA LYS A 184 9.59 18.97 14.38
C LYS A 184 8.98 20.31 13.98
N ASN A 185 8.05 20.30 13.03
CA ASN A 185 7.65 21.49 12.31
C ASN A 185 6.31 22.05 12.80
N GLN A 186 5.37 21.20 13.25
CA GLN A 186 4.05 21.63 13.72
C GLN A 186 4.02 21.77 15.24
N LEU A 187 4.48 20.78 15.99
CA LEU A 187 4.64 20.87 17.44
C LEU A 187 5.86 21.71 17.85
N GLY A 188 6.85 21.84 16.97
CA GLY A 188 8.04 22.66 17.20
C GLY A 188 8.97 22.14 18.30
N LEU A 189 8.90 20.84 18.63
CA LEU A 189 9.72 20.23 19.66
C LEU A 189 11.20 20.26 19.26
N LYS A 190 12.09 20.41 20.24
CA LYS A 190 13.54 20.55 20.02
C LYS A 190 14.34 19.35 20.50
N ASN A 191 13.89 18.71 21.59
CA ASN A 191 14.56 17.52 22.15
C ASN A 191 14.05 16.27 21.46
N ILE A 192 14.57 16.00 20.26
CA ILE A 192 14.15 14.89 19.42
C ILE A 192 15.40 14.11 19.00
N THR A 193 15.38 12.80 19.20
CA THR A 193 16.30 11.85 18.59
C THR A 193 15.55 11.07 17.54
N SER A 194 16.03 11.09 16.27
CA SER A 194 15.40 10.33 15.19
C SER A 194 16.27 9.14 14.80
N PHE A 195 15.64 7.98 14.70
CA PHE A 195 16.21 6.73 14.19
C PHE A 195 15.57 6.44 12.84
N ALA A 196 16.33 6.69 11.78
CA ALA A 196 15.87 6.46 10.43
C ALA A 196 16.51 5.20 9.83
N ALA A 197 15.80 4.56 8.93
CA ALA A 197 16.32 3.52 8.04
C ALA A 197 15.77 3.71 6.63
N ASP A 198 16.45 3.15 5.65
CA ASP A 198 15.99 3.14 4.27
C ASP A 198 14.75 2.25 4.10
N TYR A 199 14.01 2.47 3.03
CA TYR A 199 12.90 1.60 2.66
C TYR A 199 13.32 0.13 2.57
N GLY A 200 12.54 -0.76 3.17
CA GLY A 200 12.86 -2.19 3.28
C GLY A 200 13.71 -2.57 4.49
N GLN A 201 14.14 -1.61 5.29
CA GLN A 201 14.94 -1.81 6.49
C GLN A 201 14.24 -1.29 7.75
N LEU A 202 14.66 -1.79 8.91
CA LEU A 202 14.19 -1.33 10.22
C LEU A 202 15.34 -0.62 10.97
N PRO A 203 15.09 0.51 11.63
CA PRO A 203 16.08 1.14 12.50
C PRO A 203 16.52 0.21 13.63
N ASP A 204 17.71 0.45 14.16
CA ASP A 204 18.26 -0.31 15.31
C ASP A 204 17.46 0.00 16.59
N LEU A 205 16.51 -0.87 16.91
CA LEU A 205 15.64 -0.73 18.08
C LEU A 205 16.39 -0.78 19.42
N ALA A 206 17.57 -1.38 19.47
CA ALA A 206 18.36 -1.48 20.71
C ALA A 206 18.96 -0.13 21.15
N LYS A 207 18.96 0.88 20.29
CA LYS A 207 19.45 2.23 20.58
C LYS A 207 18.41 3.16 21.18
N VAL A 208 17.14 2.75 21.21
CA VAL A 208 16.03 3.60 21.65
C VAL A 208 16.01 3.71 23.17
N ASP A 209 16.04 4.93 23.70
CA ASP A 209 15.87 5.20 25.13
C ASP A 209 14.38 5.35 25.49
N CYS A 210 13.77 4.27 25.97
CA CYS A 210 12.38 4.28 26.40
C CYS A 210 12.08 5.13 27.65
N ASN A 211 13.09 5.79 28.26
CA ASN A 211 12.83 6.82 29.28
C ASN A 211 12.33 8.14 28.66
N ASN A 212 12.56 8.34 27.35
CA ASN A 212 11.94 9.36 26.54
C ASN A 212 10.59 8.86 25.99
N ASP A 213 9.75 9.74 25.50
CA ASP A 213 8.53 9.35 24.78
C ASP A 213 8.92 8.80 23.40
N VAL A 214 8.45 7.61 23.08
CA VAL A 214 8.82 6.90 21.83
C VAL A 214 7.64 6.95 20.85
N VAL A 215 7.89 7.40 19.63
CA VAL A 215 6.92 7.48 18.55
C VAL A 215 7.34 6.59 17.39
N PHE A 216 6.46 5.71 16.93
CA PHE A 216 6.78 4.79 15.84
C PHE A 216 5.53 4.20 15.18
N THR A 217 5.70 3.67 13.96
CA THR A 217 4.70 2.81 13.32
C THR A 217 4.98 1.34 13.67
N TRP A 218 3.95 0.53 13.92
CA TRP A 218 4.16 -0.91 14.12
C TRP A 218 4.48 -1.61 12.80
N ASN A 219 3.87 -1.16 11.74
CA ASN A 219 4.00 -1.73 10.40
C ASN A 219 4.13 -0.62 9.36
N GLY A 220 5.28 -0.53 8.71
CA GLY A 220 5.56 0.44 7.66
C GLY A 220 4.81 0.11 6.37
N THR A 221 3.66 0.73 6.19
CA THR A 221 2.73 0.48 5.07
C THR A 221 3.36 0.72 3.71
N THR A 222 4.34 1.60 3.60
CA THR A 222 4.97 1.96 2.32
C THR A 222 6.33 1.30 2.11
N SER A 223 6.89 0.65 3.13
CA SER A 223 8.17 -0.08 3.05
C SER A 223 8.04 -1.61 3.16
N GLY A 224 6.87 -2.10 3.63
CA GLY A 224 6.67 -3.54 3.84
C GLY A 224 7.45 -4.11 5.03
N VAL A 225 7.89 -3.26 5.96
CA VAL A 225 8.68 -3.63 7.14
C VAL A 225 7.87 -3.42 8.42
N ARG A 226 7.82 -4.44 9.27
CA ARG A 226 7.17 -4.37 10.59
C ARG A 226 8.17 -4.45 11.74
N VAL A 227 7.77 -3.93 12.90
CA VAL A 227 8.45 -4.21 14.17
C VAL A 227 8.27 -5.71 14.51
N PRO A 228 9.34 -6.45 14.86
CA PRO A 228 9.23 -7.89 15.09
C PRO A 228 8.42 -8.25 16.33
N ASN A 229 8.63 -7.52 17.43
CA ASN A 229 7.95 -7.70 18.73
C ASN A 229 8.12 -6.47 19.63
N GLY A 230 7.65 -6.54 20.88
CA GLY A 230 7.78 -5.46 21.86
C GLY A 230 8.96 -5.61 22.86
N ASP A 231 9.89 -6.54 22.66
CA ASP A 231 10.93 -6.88 23.64
C ASP A 231 11.92 -5.74 23.86
N TRP A 232 12.12 -4.89 22.87
CA TRP A 232 12.96 -3.70 22.95
C TRP A 232 12.37 -2.56 23.82
N ILE A 233 11.07 -2.62 24.16
CA ILE A 233 10.39 -1.65 25.00
C ILE A 233 10.50 -2.10 26.46
N PHE A 234 11.19 -1.36 27.30
CA PHE A 234 11.43 -1.71 28.70
C PHE A 234 10.16 -1.62 29.56
N ASP A 235 9.99 -2.53 30.52
CA ASP A 235 8.82 -2.52 31.41
C ASP A 235 8.83 -1.34 32.38
N ASN A 236 10.02 -0.99 32.91
CA ASN A 236 10.21 0.09 33.89
C ASN A 236 10.54 1.45 33.25
N ARG A 237 10.15 1.64 31.97
CA ARG A 237 10.37 2.89 31.24
C ARG A 237 9.66 4.08 31.87
N GLN A 238 10.25 5.27 31.72
CA GLN A 238 9.65 6.53 32.17
C GLN A 238 8.78 7.19 31.10
N GLY A 239 9.16 7.08 29.82
CA GLY A 239 8.46 7.63 28.69
C GLY A 239 7.20 6.84 28.30
N LEU A 240 6.37 7.43 27.48
CA LEU A 240 5.23 6.77 26.84
C LEU A 240 5.63 6.23 25.47
N THR A 241 5.01 5.13 25.07
CA THR A 241 5.09 4.62 23.70
C THR A 241 3.83 4.98 22.94
N LEU A 242 3.99 5.74 21.85
CA LEU A 242 2.92 6.09 20.91
C LEU A 242 3.13 5.31 19.62
N CYS A 243 2.20 4.42 19.32
CA CYS A 243 2.29 3.47 18.22
C CYS A 243 1.14 3.68 17.22
N ASP A 244 1.49 4.09 16.00
CA ASP A 244 0.60 3.94 14.84
C ASP A 244 0.60 2.47 14.41
N ALA A 245 -0.50 1.78 14.65
CA ALA A 245 -0.68 0.37 14.34
C ALA A 245 -1.74 0.13 13.25
N THR A 246 -2.01 1.14 12.44
CA THR A 246 -3.10 1.19 11.47
C THR A 246 -3.15 -0.01 10.53
N SER A 247 -2.01 -0.45 10.04
CA SER A 247 -1.94 -1.62 9.15
C SER A 247 -1.49 -2.91 9.85
N ALA A 248 -1.40 -2.89 11.18
CA ALA A 248 -0.99 -4.02 12.02
C ALA A 248 -2.14 -4.61 12.85
N VAL A 249 -2.92 -3.76 13.50
CA VAL A 249 -4.05 -4.18 14.35
C VAL A 249 -5.01 -5.07 13.55
N PHE A 250 -5.45 -6.18 14.14
CA PHE A 250 -6.21 -7.29 13.57
C PHE A 250 -5.44 -8.22 12.59
N ALA A 251 -4.16 -7.94 12.30
CA ALA A 251 -3.33 -8.81 11.43
C ALA A 251 -2.04 -9.27 12.09
N MET A 252 -1.69 -8.71 13.23
CA MET A 252 -0.48 -9.00 13.99
C MET A 252 -0.79 -9.01 15.48
N GLU A 253 -0.04 -9.79 16.24
CA GLU A 253 -0.09 -9.72 17.71
C GLU A 253 0.43 -8.38 18.21
N MET A 254 -0.26 -7.80 19.17
CA MET A 254 0.10 -6.51 19.77
C MET A 254 0.48 -6.71 21.23
N PRO A 255 1.71 -6.32 21.68
CA PRO A 255 2.10 -6.42 23.06
C PRO A 255 1.53 -5.26 23.89
N TRP A 256 0.23 -5.31 24.18
CA TRP A 256 -0.52 -4.20 24.79
C TRP A 256 0.17 -3.58 26.01
N GLN A 257 0.79 -4.40 26.90
CA GLN A 257 1.50 -3.93 28.09
C GLN A 257 2.72 -3.03 27.76
N LYS A 258 3.22 -3.10 26.53
CA LYS A 258 4.34 -2.30 26.04
C LYS A 258 3.90 -1.01 25.34
N LEU A 259 2.59 -0.89 25.02
CA LEU A 259 2.04 0.18 24.21
C LEU A 259 1.14 1.08 25.06
N ASP A 260 1.58 2.33 25.31
CA ASP A 260 0.79 3.29 26.12
C ASP A 260 -0.31 3.94 25.29
N VAL A 261 -0.04 4.21 24.01
CA VAL A 261 -0.99 4.71 23.04
C VAL A 261 -0.89 3.87 21.79
N THR A 262 -2.01 3.36 21.33
CA THR A 262 -2.09 2.67 20.04
C THR A 262 -3.25 3.23 19.23
N THR A 263 -2.96 3.59 17.98
CA THR A 263 -4.00 4.09 17.08
C THR A 263 -4.15 3.22 15.85
N TRP A 264 -5.35 3.19 15.30
CA TRP A 264 -5.66 2.53 14.04
C TRP A 264 -6.93 3.10 13.41
N SER A 265 -7.21 2.71 12.18
CA SER A 265 -8.41 3.12 11.46
C SER A 265 -9.16 1.97 10.83
N TRP A 266 -10.46 2.16 10.57
CA TRP A 266 -11.37 1.11 10.13
C TRP A 266 -11.10 0.60 8.71
N GLN A 267 -10.59 1.47 7.82
CA GLN A 267 -10.41 1.17 6.39
C GLN A 267 -9.22 0.25 6.06
N LYS A 268 -8.59 -0.39 7.06
CA LYS A 268 -7.44 -1.28 6.89
C LYS A 268 -7.83 -2.75 7.04
N VAL A 269 -7.33 -3.46 8.03
CA VAL A 269 -7.39 -4.94 8.10
C VAL A 269 -8.81 -5.50 8.05
N LEU A 270 -9.80 -4.83 8.63
CA LEU A 270 -11.21 -5.25 8.58
C LEU A 270 -11.99 -4.74 7.36
N GLY A 271 -11.38 -3.90 6.52
CA GLY A 271 -12.01 -3.39 5.29
C GLY A 271 -13.20 -2.45 5.52
N GLY A 272 -13.26 -1.79 6.68
CA GLY A 272 -14.30 -0.80 6.97
C GLY A 272 -14.15 0.49 6.15
N GLU A 273 -15.08 1.43 6.31
CA GLU A 273 -15.00 2.74 5.67
C GLU A 273 -14.07 3.69 6.43
N GLY A 274 -13.41 4.60 5.68
CA GLY A 274 -12.52 5.61 6.23
C GLY A 274 -13.22 6.69 7.07
N GLY A 275 -12.42 7.63 7.58
CA GLY A 275 -12.89 8.80 8.31
C GLY A 275 -12.97 8.64 9.83
N HIS A 276 -12.92 7.42 10.36
CA HIS A 276 -12.91 7.14 11.79
C HIS A 276 -11.58 6.51 12.22
N GLY A 277 -10.97 7.11 13.24
CA GLY A 277 -9.82 6.57 13.94
C GLY A 277 -10.26 5.90 15.24
N MET A 278 -9.42 5.01 15.73
CA MET A 278 -9.51 4.39 17.04
C MET A 278 -8.26 4.75 17.84
N ILE A 279 -8.43 4.92 19.13
CA ILE A 279 -7.33 5.15 20.05
C ILE A 279 -7.50 4.29 21.29
N ALA A 280 -6.46 3.54 21.64
CA ALA A 280 -6.34 2.84 22.91
C ALA A 280 -5.32 3.54 23.78
N LEU A 281 -5.66 3.80 25.05
CA LEU A 281 -4.80 4.48 26.01
C LEU A 281 -4.61 3.60 27.23
N SER A 282 -3.35 3.37 27.62
CA SER A 282 -2.98 2.72 28.87
C SER A 282 -3.31 3.60 30.09
N PRO A 283 -3.34 3.07 31.31
CA PRO A 283 -3.43 3.88 32.53
C PRO A 283 -2.36 4.98 32.62
N ARG A 284 -1.13 4.71 32.15
CA ARG A 284 -0.02 5.69 32.11
C ARG A 284 -0.30 6.85 31.15
N ALA A 285 -0.87 6.56 29.98
CA ALA A 285 -1.26 7.59 29.03
C ALA A 285 -2.43 8.45 29.58
N VAL A 286 -3.39 7.83 30.25
CA VAL A 286 -4.49 8.55 30.94
C VAL A 286 -3.94 9.43 32.06
N GLU A 287 -3.02 8.95 32.88
CA GLU A 287 -2.35 9.73 33.92
C GLU A 287 -1.63 10.96 33.32
N ARG A 288 -0.87 10.77 32.22
CA ARG A 288 -0.22 11.87 31.49
C ARG A 288 -1.24 12.92 31.01
N LEU A 289 -2.37 12.50 30.46
CA LEU A 289 -3.43 13.40 30.02
C LEU A 289 -4.03 14.25 31.17
N GLU A 290 -4.04 13.73 32.40
CA GLU A 290 -4.60 14.42 33.56
C GLU A 290 -3.59 15.26 34.33
N THR A 291 -2.29 14.99 34.14
CA THR A 291 -1.20 15.68 34.88
C THR A 291 -0.42 16.70 34.04
N TYR A 292 -0.37 16.47 32.71
CA TYR A 292 0.36 17.33 31.78
C TYR A 292 -0.58 18.23 30.97
N THR A 293 -0.17 19.46 30.72
CA THR A 293 -0.86 20.41 29.85
C THR A 293 0.09 20.82 28.73
N PRO A 294 -0.23 20.53 27.45
CA PRO A 294 0.60 20.95 26.32
C PRO A 294 0.83 22.45 26.27
N ALA A 295 2.00 22.89 25.83
CA ALA A 295 2.34 24.33 25.72
C ALA A 295 1.59 25.03 24.56
N TRP A 296 0.94 24.31 23.68
CA TRP A 296 0.19 24.80 22.54
C TRP A 296 -1.32 24.64 22.75
N PRO A 297 -2.16 25.42 22.07
CA PRO A 297 -3.61 25.29 22.17
C PRO A 297 -4.07 24.02 21.44
N LEU A 298 -5.00 23.29 22.08
CA LEU A 298 -5.64 22.12 21.44
C LEU A 298 -6.91 22.55 20.70
N PRO A 299 -7.03 22.26 19.40
CA PRO A 299 -8.28 22.37 18.68
C PRO A 299 -9.38 21.55 19.38
N LYS A 300 -10.65 22.00 19.30
CA LYS A 300 -11.76 21.27 19.91
C LYS A 300 -11.77 19.78 19.58
N ILE A 301 -11.42 19.46 18.34
CA ILE A 301 -11.44 18.10 17.81
C ILE A 301 -10.35 17.19 18.42
N PHE A 302 -9.33 17.77 19.05
CA PHE A 302 -8.24 17.06 19.70
C PHE A 302 -8.39 16.96 21.22
N ARG A 303 -9.42 17.55 21.82
CA ARG A 303 -9.56 17.62 23.28
C ARG A 303 -10.02 16.30 23.87
N LEU A 304 -9.12 15.60 24.54
CA LEU A 304 -9.41 14.39 25.32
C LEU A 304 -9.72 14.70 26.78
N THR A 305 -9.36 15.90 27.26
CA THR A 305 -9.56 16.31 28.66
C THR A 305 -10.42 17.57 28.77
N LYS A 306 -11.07 17.72 29.93
CA LYS A 306 -11.79 18.90 30.33
C LYS A 306 -11.50 19.17 31.80
N ALA A 307 -11.02 20.37 32.13
CA ALA A 307 -10.61 20.76 33.49
C ALA A 307 -9.63 19.77 34.14
N GLY A 308 -8.63 19.31 33.37
CA GLY A 308 -7.61 18.37 33.84
C GLY A 308 -8.09 16.92 34.05
N LYS A 309 -9.28 16.57 33.57
CA LYS A 309 -9.82 15.21 33.67
C LYS A 309 -10.20 14.65 32.30
N LEU A 310 -9.98 13.36 32.13
CA LEU A 310 -10.35 12.64 30.92
C LEU A 310 -11.84 12.79 30.62
N ILE A 311 -12.19 13.08 29.38
CA ILE A 311 -13.59 13.09 28.92
C ILE A 311 -14.08 11.66 28.73
N GLY A 312 -14.38 10.96 29.81
CA GLY A 312 -14.73 9.53 29.81
C GLY A 312 -15.88 9.14 28.89
N GLY A 313 -16.74 10.09 28.48
CA GLY A 313 -17.79 9.85 27.51
C GLY A 313 -17.29 9.42 26.13
N ILE A 314 -16.12 9.89 25.68
CA ILE A 314 -15.50 9.53 24.39
C ILE A 314 -15.28 8.02 24.33
N PHE A 315 -14.85 7.44 25.43
CA PHE A 315 -14.56 6.02 25.60
C PHE A 315 -15.81 5.16 25.94
N LYS A 316 -17.00 5.74 25.78
CA LYS A 316 -18.32 5.13 25.99
C LYS A 316 -19.29 5.48 24.85
N GLY A 317 -18.76 5.74 23.67
CA GLY A 317 -19.53 6.01 22.46
C GLY A 317 -20.07 7.46 22.32
N ALA A 318 -19.64 8.41 23.17
CA ALA A 318 -19.93 9.83 22.96
C ALA A 318 -18.78 10.45 22.16
N THR A 319 -18.87 10.42 20.85
CA THR A 319 -17.84 10.93 19.95
C THR A 319 -17.62 12.44 20.03
N ILE A 320 -16.41 12.91 19.75
CA ILE A 320 -16.04 14.34 19.75
C ILE A 320 -16.84 15.12 18.70
N ASN A 321 -17.01 14.52 17.51
CA ASN A 321 -17.76 15.06 16.38
C ASN A 321 -18.93 14.13 16.01
N THR A 322 -19.71 14.49 15.01
CA THR A 322 -20.75 13.63 14.45
C THR A 322 -20.12 12.56 13.57
N PRO A 323 -20.25 11.26 13.92
CA PRO A 323 -19.71 10.16 13.11
C PRO A 323 -20.68 9.81 11.96
N SER A 324 -20.20 9.05 10.98
CA SER A 324 -21.06 8.38 9.99
C SER A 324 -21.67 7.12 10.62
N MET A 325 -22.98 7.10 10.81
CA MET A 325 -23.65 5.91 11.33
C MET A 325 -23.64 4.75 10.33
N LEU A 326 -23.57 5.01 9.01
CA LEU A 326 -23.38 3.97 8.02
C LEU A 326 -22.01 3.28 8.15
N ALA A 327 -20.95 4.06 8.36
CA ALA A 327 -19.62 3.50 8.61
C ALA A 327 -19.56 2.73 9.97
N VAL A 328 -20.35 3.14 10.94
CA VAL A 328 -20.49 2.39 12.22
C VAL A 328 -21.14 1.02 11.99
N GLU A 329 -22.22 0.95 11.19
CA GLU A 329 -22.86 -0.32 10.84
C GLU A 329 -21.92 -1.22 10.02
N ASP A 330 -21.18 -0.65 9.08
CA ASP A 330 -20.16 -1.34 8.30
C ASP A 330 -19.06 -1.95 9.20
N GLN A 331 -18.54 -1.16 10.14
CA GLN A 331 -17.54 -1.63 11.10
C GLN A 331 -18.07 -2.71 12.05
N LEU A 332 -19.33 -2.60 12.50
CA LEU A 332 -19.99 -3.63 13.29
C LEU A 332 -20.13 -4.94 12.51
N ALA A 333 -20.52 -4.87 11.24
CA ALA A 333 -20.59 -6.05 10.37
C ALA A 333 -19.22 -6.72 10.20
N ALA A 334 -18.14 -5.92 10.03
CA ALA A 334 -16.78 -6.42 9.93
C ALA A 334 -16.29 -7.08 11.24
N LEU A 335 -16.61 -6.51 12.40
CA LEU A 335 -16.30 -7.11 13.70
C LEU A 335 -17.04 -8.42 13.93
N VAL A 336 -18.34 -8.49 13.56
CA VAL A 336 -19.12 -9.74 13.61
C VAL A 336 -18.52 -10.80 12.69
N TRP A 337 -18.15 -10.44 11.46
CA TRP A 337 -17.47 -11.35 10.56
C TRP A 337 -16.18 -11.88 11.17
N ALA A 338 -15.34 -11.00 11.72
CA ALA A 338 -14.08 -11.36 12.33
C ALA A 338 -14.26 -12.36 13.48
N ASP A 339 -15.22 -12.12 14.36
CA ASP A 339 -15.57 -13.04 15.45
C ASP A 339 -16.07 -14.41 14.91
N THR A 340 -16.96 -14.39 13.92
CA THR A 340 -17.55 -15.59 13.30
C THR A 340 -16.51 -16.51 12.66
N ILE A 341 -15.43 -15.96 12.09
CA ILE A 341 -14.38 -16.79 11.47
C ILE A 341 -13.35 -17.34 12.47
N GLY A 342 -13.46 -17.00 13.76
CA GLY A 342 -12.59 -17.49 14.83
C GLY A 342 -11.69 -16.41 15.46
N GLY A 343 -12.05 -15.14 15.33
CA GLY A 343 -11.43 -14.03 16.03
C GLY A 343 -10.05 -13.63 15.50
N LEU A 344 -9.25 -13.03 16.39
CA LEU A 344 -7.94 -12.46 16.05
C LEU A 344 -6.98 -13.50 15.44
N ASP A 345 -6.91 -14.69 16.02
CA ASP A 345 -6.01 -15.76 15.54
C ASP A 345 -6.28 -16.11 14.07
N SER A 346 -7.56 -16.19 13.70
CA SER A 346 -7.98 -16.47 12.32
C SER A 346 -7.67 -15.32 11.38
N LEU A 347 -7.77 -14.06 11.81
CA LEU A 347 -7.42 -12.90 11.02
C LEU A 347 -5.91 -12.86 10.76
N ILE A 348 -5.10 -13.15 11.78
CA ILE A 348 -3.63 -13.25 11.68
C ILE A 348 -3.26 -14.39 10.73
N ASP A 349 -3.83 -15.58 10.92
CA ASP A 349 -3.59 -16.76 10.05
C ASP A 349 -3.92 -16.49 8.58
N ARG A 350 -5.02 -15.79 8.29
CA ARG A 350 -5.38 -15.38 6.92
C ARG A 350 -4.33 -14.46 6.33
N SER A 351 -3.86 -13.46 7.07
CA SER A 351 -2.83 -12.53 6.61
C SER A 351 -1.49 -13.23 6.39
N GLN A 352 -1.10 -14.17 7.25
CA GLN A 352 0.11 -14.98 7.08
C GLN A 352 0.02 -15.92 5.87
N LYS A 353 -1.13 -16.57 5.65
CA LYS A 353 -1.36 -17.38 4.45
C LYS A 353 -1.28 -16.58 3.16
N ASN A 354 -1.73 -15.33 3.19
CA ASN A 354 -1.65 -14.42 2.08
C ASN A 354 -0.19 -14.02 1.78
N LEU A 355 0.60 -13.72 2.81
CA LEU A 355 2.03 -13.48 2.67
C LEU A 355 2.73 -14.71 2.06
N ALA A 356 2.46 -15.92 2.58
CA ALA A 356 3.07 -17.15 2.09
C ALA A 356 2.80 -17.42 0.59
N VAL A 357 1.63 -17.03 0.07
CA VAL A 357 1.36 -17.11 -1.39
C VAL A 357 2.32 -16.25 -2.20
N ILE A 358 2.57 -15.02 -1.72
CA ILE A 358 3.47 -14.09 -2.40
C ILE A 358 4.93 -14.53 -2.22
N GLU A 359 5.31 -15.03 -1.04
CA GLU A 359 6.65 -15.58 -0.80
C GLU A 359 6.96 -16.71 -1.76
N GLN A 360 6.06 -17.68 -1.89
CA GLN A 360 6.22 -18.80 -2.83
C GLN A 360 6.37 -18.33 -4.27
N PHE A 361 5.65 -17.30 -4.69
CA PHE A 361 5.78 -16.73 -6.03
C PHE A 361 7.13 -16.04 -6.22
N VAL A 362 7.53 -15.18 -5.27
CA VAL A 362 8.78 -14.43 -5.35
C VAL A 362 10.00 -15.34 -5.32
N GLU A 363 9.97 -16.46 -4.56
CA GLU A 363 11.04 -17.48 -4.56
C GLU A 363 11.29 -18.11 -5.93
N SER A 364 10.27 -18.17 -6.78
CA SER A 364 10.37 -18.70 -8.15
C SER A 364 10.51 -17.63 -9.23
N SER A 365 10.53 -16.35 -8.87
CA SER A 365 10.60 -15.22 -9.79
C SER A 365 12.03 -14.77 -10.04
N ASP A 366 12.40 -14.60 -11.31
CA ASP A 366 13.70 -14.07 -11.72
C ASP A 366 13.74 -12.51 -11.74
N TRP A 367 12.57 -11.86 -11.65
CA TRP A 367 12.46 -10.41 -11.84
C TRP A 367 11.92 -9.65 -10.64
N LEU A 368 11.34 -10.35 -9.66
CA LEU A 368 10.65 -9.75 -8.51
C LEU A 368 11.28 -10.20 -7.20
N ALA A 369 11.42 -9.28 -6.25
CA ALA A 369 11.92 -9.55 -4.91
C ALA A 369 11.14 -8.74 -3.87
N PHE A 370 11.22 -9.16 -2.60
CA PHE A 370 10.71 -8.32 -1.51
C PHE A 370 11.54 -7.06 -1.35
N LEU A 371 10.89 -5.93 -1.09
CA LEU A 371 11.60 -4.72 -0.67
C LEU A 371 12.24 -4.93 0.71
N CYS A 372 11.54 -5.61 1.65
CA CYS A 372 12.07 -6.10 2.91
C CYS A 372 12.80 -7.43 2.70
N GLU A 373 14.14 -7.40 2.72
CA GLU A 373 14.96 -8.61 2.49
C GLU A 373 14.92 -9.58 3.67
N GLU A 374 14.84 -9.05 4.92
CA GLU A 374 14.77 -9.87 6.12
C GLU A 374 13.37 -10.49 6.32
N PRO A 375 13.22 -11.83 6.18
CA PRO A 375 11.90 -12.47 6.21
C PRO A 375 11.11 -12.24 7.50
N THR A 376 11.79 -12.15 8.63
CA THR A 376 11.15 -11.98 9.95
C THR A 376 10.56 -10.60 10.17
N LEU A 377 10.98 -9.63 9.35
CA LEU A 377 10.50 -8.25 9.37
C LEU A 377 9.46 -7.94 8.29
N ARG A 378 9.12 -8.90 7.43
CA ARG A 378 8.13 -8.68 6.36
C ARG A 378 6.75 -8.41 6.92
N SER A 379 6.10 -7.40 6.37
CA SER A 379 4.68 -7.12 6.61
C SER A 379 3.80 -8.20 6.00
N SER A 380 2.84 -8.73 6.76
CA SER A 380 1.82 -9.65 6.25
C SER A 380 0.60 -8.95 5.67
N THR A 381 0.57 -7.61 5.70
CA THR A 381 -0.56 -6.81 5.21
C THR A 381 -0.19 -5.95 4.02
N SER A 382 0.73 -5.02 4.17
CA SER A 382 1.22 -4.18 3.08
C SER A 382 2.51 -4.78 2.52
N ILE A 383 2.38 -5.66 1.54
CA ILE A 383 3.50 -6.43 1.01
C ILE A 383 4.14 -5.62 -0.13
N CYS A 384 5.34 -5.09 0.12
CA CYS A 384 6.09 -4.27 -0.83
C CYS A 384 7.13 -5.10 -1.56
N LEU A 385 7.10 -5.02 -2.90
CA LEU A 385 7.96 -5.77 -3.79
C LEU A 385 8.74 -4.82 -4.69
N LYS A 386 10.01 -5.15 -4.97
CA LYS A 386 10.89 -4.43 -5.90
C LYS A 386 11.13 -5.27 -7.14
N ILE A 387 11.26 -4.62 -8.28
CA ILE A 387 11.69 -5.25 -9.53
C ILE A 387 13.23 -5.23 -9.55
N ASN A 388 13.86 -6.41 -9.63
CA ASN A 388 15.30 -6.59 -9.55
C ASN A 388 15.98 -6.93 -10.89
N ASP A 389 15.23 -6.85 -12.00
CA ASP A 389 15.75 -7.06 -13.34
C ASP A 389 16.65 -5.88 -13.77
N PRO A 390 17.88 -6.10 -14.30
CA PRO A 390 18.75 -5.04 -14.79
C PRO A 390 18.09 -4.09 -15.80
N TRP A 391 17.21 -4.60 -16.67
CA TRP A 391 16.45 -3.76 -17.59
C TRP A 391 15.65 -2.66 -16.87
N PHE A 392 15.13 -2.97 -15.69
CA PHE A 392 14.38 -2.03 -14.87
C PHE A 392 15.31 -1.19 -13.98
N THR A 393 16.27 -1.82 -13.29
CA THR A 393 17.11 -1.14 -12.28
C THR A 393 18.10 -0.15 -12.90
N ASP A 394 18.51 -0.34 -14.16
CA ASP A 394 19.38 0.56 -14.90
C ASP A 394 18.64 1.78 -15.51
N ALA A 395 17.29 1.77 -15.48
CA ALA A 395 16.46 2.87 -15.96
C ALA A 395 16.38 4.02 -14.94
N THR A 396 15.96 5.20 -15.38
CA THR A 396 15.71 6.34 -14.49
C THR A 396 14.53 6.09 -13.58
N ASP A 397 14.45 6.77 -12.41
CA ASP A 397 13.31 6.64 -11.48
C ASP A 397 11.97 6.93 -12.18
N ASP A 398 11.93 7.93 -13.05
CA ASP A 398 10.72 8.27 -13.82
C ASP A 398 10.32 7.14 -14.79
N ASP A 399 11.27 6.51 -15.46
CA ASP A 399 11.01 5.37 -16.34
C ASP A 399 10.55 4.15 -15.55
N GLN A 400 11.18 3.86 -14.41
CA GLN A 400 10.77 2.79 -13.50
C GLN A 400 9.33 3.00 -13.01
N ARG A 401 8.96 4.21 -12.58
CA ARG A 401 7.58 4.55 -12.20
C ARG A 401 6.60 4.39 -13.35
N ASN A 402 7.01 4.75 -14.56
CA ASN A 402 6.19 4.57 -15.76
C ASN A 402 5.97 3.08 -16.08
N VAL A 403 6.98 2.23 -15.93
CA VAL A 403 6.86 0.76 -16.07
C VAL A 403 5.84 0.21 -15.07
N VAL A 404 5.98 0.54 -13.79
CA VAL A 404 5.05 0.10 -12.74
C VAL A 404 3.62 0.58 -13.03
N LYS A 405 3.48 1.82 -13.51
CA LYS A 405 2.17 2.36 -13.90
C LYS A 405 1.58 1.57 -15.07
N GLN A 406 2.34 1.29 -16.12
CA GLN A 406 1.86 0.53 -17.28
C GLN A 406 1.43 -0.89 -16.87
N MET A 407 2.18 -1.56 -16.00
CA MET A 407 1.77 -2.86 -15.44
C MET A 407 0.43 -2.75 -14.71
N GLY A 408 0.27 -1.73 -13.86
CA GLY A 408 -0.99 -1.47 -13.14
C GLY A 408 -2.16 -1.20 -14.08
N ASP A 409 -1.95 -0.39 -15.12
CA ASP A 409 -2.97 -0.06 -16.13
C ASP A 409 -3.43 -1.33 -16.88
N LEU A 410 -2.50 -2.20 -17.32
CA LEU A 410 -2.82 -3.48 -17.97
C LEU A 410 -3.64 -4.40 -17.08
N LEU A 411 -3.25 -4.53 -15.81
CA LEU A 411 -3.98 -5.36 -14.84
C LEU A 411 -5.37 -4.82 -14.52
N ALA A 412 -5.52 -3.50 -14.48
CA ALA A 412 -6.80 -2.83 -14.27
C ALA A 412 -7.72 -2.96 -15.49
N GLU A 413 -7.20 -2.82 -16.71
CA GLU A 413 -7.95 -3.04 -17.96
C GLU A 413 -8.51 -4.46 -18.05
N GLU A 414 -7.73 -5.44 -17.59
CA GLU A 414 -8.16 -6.84 -17.52
C GLU A 414 -9.05 -7.16 -16.30
N ASN A 415 -9.31 -6.19 -15.41
CA ASN A 415 -10.04 -6.38 -14.15
C ASN A 415 -9.39 -7.48 -13.26
N VAL A 416 -8.08 -7.46 -13.13
CA VAL A 416 -7.29 -8.43 -12.38
C VAL A 416 -6.75 -7.85 -11.09
N ALA A 417 -6.25 -6.61 -11.13
CA ALA A 417 -5.79 -5.93 -9.92
C ALA A 417 -5.95 -4.41 -10.05
N TYR A 418 -6.35 -3.80 -8.93
CA TYR A 418 -6.42 -2.35 -8.79
C TYR A 418 -5.46 -1.87 -7.70
N ASP A 419 -4.85 -0.70 -7.93
CA ASP A 419 -4.11 0.09 -6.94
C ASP A 419 -2.91 -0.66 -6.29
N ILE A 420 -2.22 -1.51 -7.06
CA ILE A 420 -1.07 -2.28 -6.58
C ILE A 420 0.29 -1.61 -6.83
N GLY A 421 0.32 -0.40 -7.35
CA GLY A 421 1.55 0.38 -7.47
C GLY A 421 2.14 0.77 -6.11
N GLY A 422 3.46 0.98 -6.06
CA GLY A 422 4.15 1.49 -4.89
C GLY A 422 3.61 2.87 -4.45
N TYR A 423 3.89 3.24 -3.20
CA TYR A 423 3.52 4.57 -2.71
C TYR A 423 4.38 5.63 -3.40
N ARG A 424 3.83 6.84 -3.60
CA ARG A 424 4.48 7.92 -4.37
C ARG A 424 5.89 8.28 -3.91
N ASP A 425 6.14 8.22 -2.59
CA ASP A 425 7.42 8.59 -1.97
C ASP A 425 8.32 7.36 -1.73
N ALA A 426 7.82 6.14 -2.01
CA ALA A 426 8.58 4.90 -1.92
C ALA A 426 9.36 4.62 -3.21
N PRO A 427 10.39 3.75 -3.18
CA PRO A 427 11.02 3.25 -4.39
C PRO A 427 10.00 2.65 -5.37
N PRO A 428 10.21 2.79 -6.70
CA PRO A 428 9.34 2.19 -7.70
C PRO A 428 9.21 0.68 -7.52
N GLY A 429 7.97 0.18 -7.46
CA GLY A 429 7.70 -1.23 -7.22
C GLY A 429 6.21 -1.50 -7.01
N LEU A 430 5.90 -2.70 -6.57
CA LEU A 430 4.52 -3.12 -6.31
C LEU A 430 4.23 -3.13 -4.82
N ARG A 431 2.98 -2.85 -4.47
CA ARG A 431 2.49 -2.91 -3.09
C ARG A 431 1.13 -3.59 -3.07
N ILE A 432 1.11 -4.83 -2.63
CA ILE A 432 -0.07 -5.70 -2.67
C ILE A 432 -0.59 -5.87 -1.24
N TRP A 433 -1.88 -5.62 -1.04
CA TRP A 433 -2.52 -5.85 0.24
C TRP A 433 -2.79 -7.33 0.47
N GLY A 434 -2.23 -7.88 1.54
CA GLY A 434 -2.39 -9.27 1.99
C GLY A 434 -3.21 -9.41 3.27
N GLY A 435 -3.90 -8.34 3.74
CA GLY A 435 -4.68 -8.39 4.98
C GLY A 435 -5.84 -9.38 4.93
N ALA A 436 -6.43 -9.64 6.09
CA ALA A 436 -7.37 -10.75 6.33
C ALA A 436 -8.62 -10.76 5.46
N THR A 437 -9.03 -9.62 4.88
CA THR A 437 -10.20 -9.55 3.99
C THR A 437 -9.91 -10.01 2.56
N VAL A 438 -8.64 -10.21 2.19
CA VAL A 438 -8.24 -10.77 0.90
C VAL A 438 -8.25 -12.29 0.96
N GLU A 439 -8.75 -12.94 -0.08
CA GLU A 439 -8.70 -14.39 -0.23
C GLU A 439 -7.36 -14.85 -0.82
N ALA A 440 -6.72 -15.84 -0.22
CA ALA A 440 -5.47 -16.41 -0.72
C ALA A 440 -5.62 -16.98 -2.15
N THR A 441 -6.84 -17.40 -2.52
CA THR A 441 -7.16 -17.87 -3.88
C THR A 441 -7.12 -16.75 -4.91
N ASP A 442 -7.42 -15.51 -4.53
CA ASP A 442 -7.34 -14.35 -5.39
C ASP A 442 -5.88 -13.92 -5.59
N LEU A 443 -5.07 -13.95 -4.53
CA LEU A 443 -3.63 -13.74 -4.67
C LEU A 443 -2.97 -14.80 -5.57
N LYS A 444 -3.30 -16.09 -5.38
CA LYS A 444 -2.81 -17.15 -6.28
C LYS A 444 -3.22 -16.94 -7.73
N ALA A 445 -4.40 -16.40 -7.97
CA ALA A 445 -4.86 -16.09 -9.32
C ALA A 445 -4.17 -14.85 -9.90
N LEU A 446 -3.77 -13.89 -9.05
CA LEU A 446 -3.04 -12.68 -9.45
C LEU A 446 -1.61 -12.99 -9.92
N MET A 447 -0.90 -13.94 -9.30
CA MET A 447 0.54 -14.14 -9.53
C MET A 447 0.91 -14.34 -11.02
N PRO A 448 0.27 -15.22 -11.80
CA PRO A 448 0.58 -15.34 -13.24
C PRO A 448 0.31 -14.07 -14.04
N TRP A 449 -0.59 -13.22 -13.59
CA TRP A 449 -0.89 -11.95 -14.25
C TRP A 449 0.17 -10.90 -13.99
N LEU A 450 0.88 -10.96 -12.87
CA LEU A 450 2.05 -10.11 -12.63
C LEU A 450 3.16 -10.43 -13.64
N ASP A 451 3.45 -11.72 -13.87
CA ASP A 451 4.40 -12.15 -14.89
C ASP A 451 3.97 -11.68 -16.28
N TRP A 452 2.69 -11.85 -16.62
CA TRP A 452 2.15 -11.41 -17.90
C TRP A 452 2.26 -9.89 -18.09
N ALA A 453 1.90 -9.11 -17.08
CA ALA A 453 1.96 -7.65 -17.15
C ALA A 453 3.42 -7.16 -17.28
N TYR A 454 4.32 -7.75 -16.49
CA TYR A 454 5.75 -7.44 -16.57
C TYR A 454 6.32 -7.76 -17.94
N ALA A 455 6.10 -8.97 -18.46
CA ALA A 455 6.57 -9.37 -19.80
C ALA A 455 5.97 -8.51 -20.91
N SER A 456 4.69 -8.10 -20.77
CA SER A 456 4.01 -7.24 -21.76
C SER A 456 4.58 -5.82 -21.81
N VAL A 457 5.11 -5.30 -20.70
CA VAL A 457 5.73 -3.97 -20.65
C VAL A 457 7.20 -4.03 -21.07
N LYS A 458 7.89 -5.13 -20.74
CA LYS A 458 9.31 -5.31 -21.07
C LYS A 458 9.53 -5.57 -22.58
N GLY A 459 8.59 -6.22 -23.28
CA GLY A 459 8.59 -6.48 -24.73
C GLY A 459 9.15 -7.85 -25.08
#